data_59ab2ca60b70fd96e4e17e080345c232
#
_entry.id   59ab2ca60b70fd96e4e17e080345c232
#
_cell.length_a   1.000
_cell.length_b   1.000
_cell.length_c   1.000
_cell.angle_alpha   90.00
_cell.angle_beta   90.00
_cell.angle_gamma   90.00
#
_symmetry.space_group_name_H-M   'P 1'
#
loop_
_entity.id
_entity.type
_entity.pdbx_description
1 polymer ?
#
loop_
_entity_poly.entity_id
_entity_poly.type
_entity_poly.pdbx_seq_one_letter_code
_entity_poly.pdbx_strand_id
1 'polypeptide(L)'
;SLNKESTFVVSKNQKEKFSKFNNLIIVNDVQASIAKLSGIFYREINEFDHDALNDTKIGNNCKIASSAIIKKGCLIGDNSVIKDGVVIDYNCKLGNNVLIEENSIISNSILGDSVRIGRNTCLGQRGFGFAIDQTKNQDIFHIGRVIVQSNVSIGSNCCVDRGSFGDTIIGENTYFDNMCHIAHNVCVGRNSIFAGMCGIAGSSIIGDNVMAGGQVGISGHIKIGNNVRIAAKSAVFKNVIDNSSVMGNPAIDKLKYLKNYLKIYEK
;
A
#
# COMPACT_ATOMS: atom_id res chain seq x y z
N SER A 1 19.87 -7.15 8.85
CA SER A 1 20.83 -6.85 9.94
C SER A 1 20.92 -5.34 10.10
N LEU A 2 20.69 -4.83 11.32
CA LEU A 2 20.82 -3.41 11.63
C LEU A 2 22.30 -3.01 11.49
N ASN A 3 22.58 -1.97 10.69
CA ASN A 3 23.93 -1.47 10.50
C ASN A 3 24.36 -0.71 11.77
N LYS A 4 25.60 -0.92 12.24
CA LYS A 4 26.17 -0.21 13.41
C LYS A 4 26.26 1.30 13.23
N GLU A 5 26.29 1.77 12.00
CA GLU A 5 26.31 3.21 11.66
C GLU A 5 24.91 3.85 11.61
N SER A 6 23.85 3.06 11.73
CA SER A 6 22.50 3.59 11.74
C SER A 6 22.23 4.43 12.99
N THR A 7 21.51 5.53 12.82
CA THR A 7 21.03 6.36 13.93
C THR A 7 19.65 5.89 14.37
N PHE A 8 19.45 5.68 15.65
CA PHE A 8 18.20 5.22 16.24
C PHE A 8 17.56 6.31 17.08
N VAL A 9 16.28 6.54 16.88
CA VAL A 9 15.47 7.39 17.74
C VAL A 9 14.76 6.49 18.73
N VAL A 10 15.05 6.63 20.00
CA VAL A 10 14.57 5.74 21.08
C VAL A 10 14.04 6.51 22.25
N SER A 11 13.08 5.93 22.98
CA SER A 11 12.64 6.48 24.26
C SER A 11 13.66 6.20 25.36
N LYS A 12 13.61 6.98 26.45
CA LYS A 12 14.53 6.83 27.58
C LYS A 12 14.55 5.42 28.16
N ASN A 13 13.41 4.77 28.25
CA ASN A 13 13.26 3.41 28.78
C ASN A 13 13.78 2.31 27.85
N GLN A 14 14.03 2.63 26.58
CA GLN A 14 14.59 1.69 25.59
C GLN A 14 16.10 1.87 25.37
N LYS A 15 16.72 2.88 25.97
CA LYS A 15 18.13 3.24 25.79
C LYS A 15 19.06 2.03 25.98
N GLU A 16 18.87 1.26 27.03
CA GLU A 16 19.74 0.11 27.34
C GLU A 16 19.65 -1.00 26.30
N LYS A 17 18.45 -1.26 25.77
CA LYS A 17 18.24 -2.26 24.71
C LYS A 17 19.01 -1.93 23.43
N PHE A 18 19.24 -0.64 23.16
CA PHE A 18 19.92 -0.15 21.98
C PHE A 18 21.37 0.31 22.24
N SER A 19 21.89 0.11 23.47
CA SER A 19 23.22 0.57 23.89
C SER A 19 24.40 0.05 23.04
N LYS A 20 24.20 -1.04 22.30
CA LYS A 20 25.18 -1.60 21.36
C LYS A 20 25.36 -0.79 20.06
N PHE A 21 24.53 0.21 19.80
CA PHE A 21 24.61 1.08 18.64
C PHE A 21 25.21 2.43 19.03
N ASN A 22 26.06 2.97 18.16
CA ASN A 22 26.83 4.18 18.47
C ASN A 22 25.98 5.47 18.40
N ASN A 23 24.95 5.49 17.54
CA ASN A 23 24.20 6.70 17.25
C ASN A 23 22.78 6.57 17.79
N LEU A 24 22.52 7.14 18.97
CA LEU A 24 21.21 7.15 19.61
C LEU A 24 20.73 8.59 19.82
N ILE A 25 19.52 8.87 19.36
CA ILE A 25 18.78 10.09 19.69
C ILE A 25 17.72 9.69 20.73
N ILE A 26 17.90 10.14 21.96
CA ILE A 26 17.01 9.81 23.05
C ILE A 26 15.95 10.89 23.16
N VAL A 27 14.68 10.50 23.06
CA VAL A 27 13.53 11.39 23.07
C VAL A 27 12.51 10.99 24.13
N ASN A 28 11.64 11.92 24.50
CA ASN A 28 10.53 11.64 25.42
C ASN A 28 9.38 10.94 24.68
N ASP A 29 9.08 11.39 23.46
CA ASP A 29 8.02 10.86 22.60
C ASP A 29 8.62 10.52 21.23
N VAL A 30 8.66 9.22 20.94
CA VAL A 30 9.19 8.69 19.67
C VAL A 30 8.26 9.04 18.50
N GLN A 31 6.95 8.99 18.71
CA GLN A 31 5.96 9.26 17.65
C GLN A 31 6.01 10.73 17.21
N ALA A 32 5.99 11.66 18.16
CA ALA A 32 6.12 13.09 17.87
C ALA A 32 7.48 13.43 17.24
N SER A 33 8.54 12.74 17.64
CA SER A 33 9.87 12.91 17.03
C SER A 33 9.93 12.39 15.60
N ILE A 34 9.29 11.26 15.31
CA ILE A 34 9.14 10.71 13.97
C ILE A 34 8.36 11.68 13.07
N ALA A 35 7.27 12.27 13.57
CA ALA A 35 6.52 13.26 12.81
C ALA A 35 7.39 14.44 12.40
N LYS A 36 8.18 15.00 13.32
CA LYS A 36 9.12 16.09 13.01
C LYS A 36 10.21 15.68 12.02
N LEU A 37 10.83 14.53 12.23
CA LEU A 37 11.89 14.02 11.35
C LEU A 37 11.36 13.74 9.95
N SER A 38 10.16 13.17 9.82
CA SER A 38 9.57 12.91 8.51
C SER A 38 9.42 14.18 7.68
N GLY A 39 9.05 15.30 8.31
CA GLY A 39 8.96 16.61 7.64
C GLY A 39 10.30 17.15 7.12
N ILE A 40 11.43 16.77 7.73
CA ILE A 40 12.76 17.17 7.25
C ILE A 40 13.13 16.45 5.95
N PHE A 41 12.74 15.18 5.82
CA PHE A 41 13.03 14.36 4.64
C PHE A 41 12.00 14.49 3.53
N TYR A 42 10.80 14.93 3.89
CA TYR A 42 9.72 15.15 2.92
C TYR A 42 9.90 16.50 2.23
N ARG A 43 10.01 16.44 0.91
CA ARG A 43 9.93 17.63 0.07
C ARG A 43 8.60 17.60 -0.66
N GLU A 44 7.75 18.55 -0.34
CA GLU A 44 6.56 18.80 -1.13
C GLU A 44 7.00 19.51 -2.42
N ILE A 45 6.76 18.85 -3.56
CA ILE A 45 7.04 19.46 -4.85
C ILE A 45 5.82 20.28 -5.22
N ASN A 46 5.84 21.57 -4.89
CA ASN A 46 4.73 22.49 -5.15
C ASN A 46 4.88 23.25 -6.49
N GLU A 47 5.88 22.90 -7.29
CA GLU A 47 6.15 23.58 -8.55
C GLU A 47 5.39 22.92 -9.70
N PHE A 48 4.64 23.74 -10.43
CA PHE A 48 4.13 23.37 -11.76
C PHE A 48 5.31 23.44 -12.74
N ASP A 49 6.03 22.33 -12.89
CA ASP A 49 7.11 22.22 -13.84
C ASP A 49 6.52 21.91 -15.23
N HIS A 50 6.49 22.94 -16.09
CA HIS A 50 6.01 22.84 -17.45
C HIS A 50 6.99 22.14 -18.41
N ASP A 51 8.24 21.91 -17.99
CA ASP A 51 9.28 21.25 -18.79
C ASP A 51 9.32 19.71 -18.56
N ALA A 52 8.20 19.13 -18.26
CA ALA A 52 8.04 17.79 -17.72
C ALA A 52 8.61 16.64 -18.59
N LEU A 53 8.84 16.86 -19.88
CA LEU A 53 9.22 15.76 -20.80
C LEU A 53 10.73 15.57 -20.97
N ASN A 54 11.58 16.53 -20.57
CA ASN A 54 12.99 16.53 -20.95
C ASN A 54 13.85 15.38 -20.39
N ASP A 55 13.42 14.71 -19.31
CA ASP A 55 14.11 13.55 -18.72
C ASP A 55 13.23 12.29 -18.65
N THR A 56 12.06 12.31 -19.28
CA THR A 56 11.16 11.17 -19.33
C THR A 56 11.56 10.23 -20.48
N LYS A 57 11.71 8.94 -20.17
CA LYS A 57 12.00 7.91 -21.17
C LYS A 57 10.75 7.09 -21.44
N ILE A 58 10.32 7.10 -22.69
CA ILE A 58 9.16 6.35 -23.16
C ILE A 58 9.65 5.25 -24.10
N GLY A 59 9.24 4.03 -23.83
CA GLY A 59 9.57 2.86 -24.64
C GLY A 59 8.87 2.85 -26.00
N ASN A 60 9.11 1.79 -26.75
CA ASN A 60 8.57 1.62 -28.10
C ASN A 60 7.09 1.25 -28.08
N ASN A 61 6.35 1.62 -29.14
CA ASN A 61 4.94 1.26 -29.36
C ASN A 61 3.98 1.66 -28.22
N CYS A 62 4.34 2.64 -27.42
CA CYS A 62 3.45 3.17 -26.38
C CYS A 62 2.30 3.96 -27.00
N LYS A 63 1.10 3.81 -26.42
CA LYS A 63 -0.08 4.59 -26.78
C LYS A 63 -0.42 5.51 -25.62
N ILE A 64 -0.20 6.80 -25.79
CA ILE A 64 -0.40 7.80 -24.74
C ILE A 64 -1.41 8.81 -25.24
N ALA A 65 -2.51 8.97 -24.48
CA ALA A 65 -3.53 9.96 -24.82
C ALA A 65 -2.98 11.37 -24.71
N SER A 66 -3.43 12.26 -25.58
CA SER A 66 -2.97 13.67 -25.59
C SER A 66 -3.33 14.45 -24.33
N SER A 67 -4.34 13.99 -23.59
CA SER A 67 -4.77 14.55 -22.31
C SER A 67 -4.04 13.97 -21.09
N ALA A 68 -3.17 12.97 -21.28
CA ALA A 68 -2.37 12.42 -20.19
C ALA A 68 -1.22 13.36 -19.81
N ILE A 69 -0.94 13.46 -18.51
CA ILE A 69 0.13 14.28 -17.96
C ILE A 69 1.21 13.35 -17.41
N ILE A 70 2.41 13.41 -17.98
CA ILE A 70 3.57 12.63 -17.52
C ILE A 70 4.63 13.62 -17.05
N LYS A 71 4.92 13.59 -15.75
CA LYS A 71 5.91 14.49 -15.16
C LYS A 71 7.34 13.98 -15.33
N LYS A 72 8.31 14.85 -15.04
CA LYS A 72 9.74 14.65 -15.24
C LYS A 72 10.28 13.39 -14.54
N GLY A 73 11.26 12.75 -15.16
CA GLY A 73 12.00 11.62 -14.60
C GLY A 73 11.27 10.29 -14.65
N CYS A 74 10.11 10.23 -15.32
CA CYS A 74 9.36 8.99 -15.48
C CYS A 74 10.05 8.04 -16.48
N LEU A 75 9.92 6.74 -16.22
CA LEU A 75 10.32 5.69 -17.15
C LEU A 75 9.08 4.87 -17.51
N ILE A 76 8.76 4.74 -18.79
CA ILE A 76 7.62 3.97 -19.29
C ILE A 76 8.17 2.90 -20.23
N GLY A 77 7.92 1.64 -19.92
CA GLY A 77 8.34 0.50 -20.73
C GLY A 77 7.53 0.33 -22.00
N ASP A 78 8.00 -0.55 -22.87
CA ASP A 78 7.47 -0.80 -24.20
C ASP A 78 5.99 -1.25 -24.18
N ASN A 79 5.27 -0.94 -25.26
CA ASN A 79 3.88 -1.35 -25.52
C ASN A 79 2.88 -0.92 -24.45
N SER A 80 3.20 0.07 -23.62
CA SER A 80 2.31 0.57 -22.56
C SER A 80 1.22 1.47 -23.13
N VAL A 81 0.05 1.44 -22.47
CA VAL A 81 -1.13 2.23 -22.87
C VAL A 81 -1.53 3.13 -21.70
N ILE A 82 -1.48 4.42 -21.92
CA ILE A 82 -1.85 5.47 -20.96
C ILE A 82 -3.04 6.22 -21.53
N LYS A 83 -4.18 6.09 -20.87
CA LYS A 83 -5.44 6.64 -21.36
C LYS A 83 -5.69 8.09 -20.93
N ASP A 84 -6.84 8.62 -21.31
CA ASP A 84 -7.21 10.03 -21.11
C ASP A 84 -7.24 10.44 -19.65
N GLY A 85 -6.75 11.65 -19.36
CA GLY A 85 -6.75 12.24 -18.03
C GLY A 85 -5.84 11.56 -16.99
N VAL A 86 -5.04 10.59 -17.39
CA VAL A 86 -4.07 9.94 -16.50
C VAL A 86 -2.97 10.93 -16.11
N VAL A 87 -2.61 10.94 -14.83
CA VAL A 87 -1.46 11.70 -14.33
C VAL A 87 -0.41 10.73 -13.79
N ILE A 88 0.79 10.77 -14.35
CA ILE A 88 1.97 10.06 -13.85
C ILE A 88 2.92 11.09 -13.25
N ASP A 89 3.05 11.04 -11.93
CA ASP A 89 3.83 11.99 -11.16
C ASP A 89 5.34 11.71 -11.26
N TYR A 90 6.18 12.63 -10.76
CA TYR A 90 7.63 12.59 -10.87
C TYR A 90 8.26 11.25 -10.52
N ASN A 91 9.28 10.86 -11.30
CA ASN A 91 10.14 9.70 -11.06
C ASN A 91 9.43 8.35 -10.93
N CYS A 92 8.20 8.22 -11.40
CA CYS A 92 7.51 6.93 -11.48
C CYS A 92 8.16 6.02 -12.54
N LYS A 93 8.15 4.71 -12.26
CA LYS A 93 8.68 3.71 -13.19
C LYS A 93 7.61 2.69 -13.54
N LEU A 94 7.35 2.53 -14.81
CA LEU A 94 6.40 1.56 -15.37
C LEU A 94 7.17 0.56 -16.23
N GLY A 95 6.92 -0.71 -16.01
CA GLY A 95 7.42 -1.80 -16.85
C GLY A 95 6.76 -1.84 -18.23
N ASN A 96 6.94 -2.95 -18.92
CA ASN A 96 6.39 -3.15 -20.25
C ASN A 96 4.92 -3.59 -20.20
N ASN A 97 4.16 -3.30 -21.27
CA ASN A 97 2.76 -3.72 -21.42
C ASN A 97 1.84 -3.24 -20.28
N VAL A 98 2.15 -2.11 -19.65
CA VAL A 98 1.33 -1.51 -18.58
C VAL A 98 0.12 -0.83 -19.19
N LEU A 99 -1.07 -1.06 -18.59
CA LEU A 99 -2.30 -0.37 -18.95
C LEU A 99 -2.76 0.49 -17.79
N ILE A 100 -2.85 1.81 -18.00
CA ILE A 100 -3.46 2.74 -17.04
C ILE A 100 -4.71 3.34 -17.67
N GLU A 101 -5.85 3.08 -17.02
CA GLU A 101 -7.14 3.57 -17.51
C GLU A 101 -7.42 5.01 -17.06
N GLU A 102 -8.47 5.58 -17.62
CA GLU A 102 -8.81 7.00 -17.58
C GLU A 102 -8.83 7.59 -16.16
N ASN A 103 -8.33 8.82 -16.03
CA ASN A 103 -8.33 9.65 -14.81
C ASN A 103 -7.60 9.05 -13.61
N SER A 104 -6.75 8.04 -13.80
CA SER A 104 -5.96 7.46 -12.70
C SER A 104 -4.71 8.29 -12.42
N ILE A 105 -4.27 8.28 -11.17
CA ILE A 105 -3.10 9.04 -10.70
C ILE A 105 -2.06 8.06 -10.16
N ILE A 106 -0.85 8.13 -10.69
CA ILE A 106 0.28 7.30 -10.29
C ILE A 106 1.36 8.20 -9.73
N SER A 107 1.63 8.10 -8.43
CA SER A 107 2.65 8.89 -7.73
C SER A 107 3.56 7.96 -6.95
N ASN A 108 4.84 8.33 -6.77
CA ASN A 108 5.75 7.61 -5.88
C ASN A 108 5.75 6.07 -6.07
N SER A 109 5.62 5.59 -7.30
CA SER A 109 5.32 4.19 -7.60
C SER A 109 6.28 3.56 -8.60
N ILE A 110 6.50 2.26 -8.43
CA ILE A 110 7.19 1.40 -9.37
C ILE A 110 6.23 0.27 -9.73
N LEU A 111 5.86 0.16 -11.00
CA LEU A 111 5.00 -0.87 -11.56
C LEU A 111 5.83 -1.84 -12.40
N GLY A 112 5.63 -3.12 -12.18
CA GLY A 112 6.21 -4.19 -13.00
C GLY A 112 5.53 -4.33 -14.35
N ASP A 113 5.91 -5.36 -15.10
CA ASP A 113 5.37 -5.63 -16.43
C ASP A 113 3.91 -6.12 -16.35
N SER A 114 3.14 -5.78 -17.37
CA SER A 114 1.75 -6.22 -17.54
C SER A 114 0.81 -5.85 -16.39
N VAL A 115 1.13 -4.77 -15.66
CA VAL A 115 0.26 -4.23 -14.63
C VAL A 115 -0.92 -3.50 -15.27
N ARG A 116 -2.11 -3.69 -14.70
CA ARG A 116 -3.34 -3.00 -15.11
C ARG A 116 -3.91 -2.18 -13.98
N ILE A 117 -4.18 -0.90 -14.24
CA ILE A 117 -4.79 0.03 -13.28
C ILE A 117 -6.12 0.53 -13.86
N GLY A 118 -7.18 0.26 -13.14
CA GLY A 118 -8.55 0.66 -13.51
C GLY A 118 -8.79 2.16 -13.30
N ARG A 119 -9.92 2.65 -13.80
CA ARG A 119 -10.31 4.07 -13.84
C ARG A 119 -10.35 4.72 -12.47
N ASN A 120 -9.99 6.00 -12.40
CA ASN A 120 -10.07 6.82 -11.17
C ASN A 120 -9.30 6.20 -9.99
N THR A 121 -8.29 5.39 -10.23
CA THR A 121 -7.48 4.74 -9.18
C THR A 121 -6.28 5.61 -8.83
N CYS A 122 -6.02 5.77 -7.52
CA CYS A 122 -4.90 6.54 -7.02
C CYS A 122 -3.85 5.62 -6.38
N LEU A 123 -2.62 5.63 -6.92
CA LEU A 123 -1.46 4.92 -6.37
C LEU A 123 -0.43 5.92 -5.84
N GLY A 124 0.13 5.61 -4.67
CA GLY A 124 1.26 6.32 -4.12
C GLY A 124 0.93 7.66 -3.47
N GLN A 125 -0.35 7.90 -3.18
CA GLN A 125 -0.78 9.02 -2.35
C GLN A 125 -0.31 8.85 -0.91
N ARG A 126 -0.33 9.94 -0.14
CA ARG A 126 -0.02 9.93 1.27
C ARG A 126 -1.02 9.05 2.04
N GLY A 127 -0.52 8.18 2.91
CA GLY A 127 -1.35 7.38 3.78
C GLY A 127 -1.81 8.13 5.04
N PHE A 128 -2.64 7.49 5.85
CA PHE A 128 -3.22 8.02 7.08
C PHE A 128 -2.26 7.81 8.25
N GLY A 129 -1.25 8.69 8.36
CA GLY A 129 -0.21 8.65 9.39
C GLY A 129 -0.10 9.95 10.16
N PHE A 130 -0.23 9.88 11.49
CA PHE A 130 -0.07 11.03 12.39
C PHE A 130 0.37 10.59 13.78
N ALA A 131 1.03 11.48 14.50
CA ALA A 131 1.30 11.34 15.92
C ALA A 131 0.20 12.06 16.71
N ILE A 132 -0.38 11.38 17.69
CA ILE A 132 -1.41 11.94 18.57
C ILE A 132 -0.69 12.77 19.65
N ASP A 133 -1.01 14.04 19.71
CA ASP A 133 -0.58 14.95 20.79
C ASP A 133 -1.83 15.48 21.51
N GLN A 134 -1.68 15.82 22.79
CA GLN A 134 -2.78 16.38 23.60
C GLN A 134 -3.36 17.68 23.03
N THR A 135 -2.57 18.42 22.26
CA THR A 135 -2.96 19.72 21.70
C THR A 135 -3.36 19.67 20.24
N LYS A 136 -2.73 18.81 19.46
CA LYS A 136 -2.99 18.65 18.01
C LYS A 136 -2.39 17.37 17.48
N ASN A 137 -3.02 16.81 16.46
CA ASN A 137 -2.41 15.75 15.66
C ASN A 137 -1.27 16.33 14.80
N GLN A 138 -0.12 15.67 14.80
CA GLN A 138 1.02 16.02 13.97
C GLN A 138 1.15 15.02 12.83
N ASP A 139 1.16 15.52 11.62
CA ASP A 139 1.30 14.68 10.43
C ASP A 139 2.64 13.95 10.40
N ILE A 140 2.61 12.66 10.13
CA ILE A 140 3.78 11.89 9.73
C ILE A 140 3.81 11.87 8.20
N PHE A 141 4.84 12.50 7.62
CA PHE A 141 5.01 12.51 6.18
C PHE A 141 5.51 11.15 5.69
N HIS A 142 4.85 10.63 4.67
CA HIS A 142 5.22 9.37 4.07
C HIS A 142 6.26 9.60 2.97
N ILE A 143 7.40 8.91 3.05
CA ILE A 143 8.53 9.03 2.12
C ILE A 143 8.84 7.71 1.37
N GLY A 144 8.18 6.61 1.75
CA GLY A 144 8.26 5.33 1.05
C GLY A 144 7.52 5.36 -0.29
N ARG A 145 7.37 4.23 -0.93
CA ARG A 145 6.81 4.07 -2.27
C ARG A 145 5.70 3.04 -2.29
N VAL A 146 5.06 2.91 -3.47
CA VAL A 146 4.26 1.74 -3.82
C VAL A 146 5.05 0.90 -4.82
N ILE A 147 5.22 -0.37 -4.55
CA ILE A 147 5.83 -1.35 -5.46
C ILE A 147 4.75 -2.34 -5.88
N VAL A 148 4.39 -2.31 -7.14
CA VAL A 148 3.45 -3.25 -7.75
C VAL A 148 4.24 -4.20 -8.63
N GLN A 149 4.26 -5.48 -8.29
CA GLN A 149 4.97 -6.49 -9.08
C GLN A 149 4.21 -6.82 -10.38
N SER A 150 4.82 -7.65 -11.24
CA SER A 150 4.28 -7.94 -12.57
C SER A 150 2.93 -8.68 -12.51
N ASN A 151 2.13 -8.53 -13.57
CA ASN A 151 0.83 -9.20 -13.76
C ASN A 151 -0.23 -8.86 -12.69
N VAL A 152 -0.07 -7.76 -11.97
CA VAL A 152 -1.07 -7.29 -11.00
C VAL A 152 -2.18 -6.52 -11.71
N SER A 153 -3.42 -6.74 -11.25
CA SER A 153 -4.59 -5.97 -11.69
C SER A 153 -5.24 -5.27 -10.51
N ILE A 154 -5.41 -3.96 -10.61
CA ILE A 154 -6.11 -3.13 -9.61
C ILE A 154 -7.30 -2.50 -10.30
N GLY A 155 -8.49 -2.75 -9.77
CA GLY A 155 -9.76 -2.26 -10.28
C GLY A 155 -9.93 -0.75 -10.21
N SER A 156 -11.12 -0.29 -10.53
CA SER A 156 -11.46 1.15 -10.56
C SER A 156 -11.76 1.70 -9.17
N ASN A 157 -11.51 2.99 -8.99
CA ASN A 157 -11.76 3.72 -7.72
C ASN A 157 -11.03 3.09 -6.52
N CYS A 158 -9.87 2.50 -6.74
CA CYS A 158 -9.02 1.97 -5.68
C CYS A 158 -8.06 3.05 -5.18
N CYS A 159 -7.63 2.89 -3.92
CA CYS A 159 -6.57 3.70 -3.33
C CYS A 159 -5.46 2.80 -2.78
N VAL A 160 -4.21 3.07 -3.17
CA VAL A 160 -3.03 2.39 -2.65
C VAL A 160 -2.08 3.43 -2.09
N ASP A 161 -1.97 3.48 -0.76
CA ASP A 161 -1.12 4.46 -0.10
C ASP A 161 0.36 4.06 -0.18
N ARG A 162 1.22 5.06 -0.33
CA ARG A 162 2.68 4.86 -0.18
C ARG A 162 3.05 4.49 1.24
N GLY A 163 4.14 3.77 1.40
CA GLY A 163 4.65 3.46 2.72
C GLY A 163 5.18 4.70 3.47
N SER A 164 5.18 4.64 4.79
CA SER A 164 5.70 5.74 5.61
C SER A 164 7.21 5.92 5.42
N PHE A 165 8.00 4.93 5.83
CA PHE A 165 9.46 4.90 5.68
C PHE A 165 9.95 3.70 4.85
N GLY A 166 9.16 2.64 4.79
CA GLY A 166 9.33 1.51 3.88
C GLY A 166 8.29 1.55 2.78
N ASP A 167 8.25 0.56 1.93
CA ASP A 167 7.34 0.50 0.79
C ASP A 167 6.02 -0.21 1.13
N THR A 168 4.95 0.12 0.43
CA THR A 168 3.75 -0.70 0.28
C THR A 168 3.97 -1.61 -0.92
N ILE A 169 3.77 -2.93 -0.76
CA ILE A 169 4.16 -3.91 -1.78
C ILE A 169 2.96 -4.77 -2.16
N ILE A 170 2.72 -4.91 -3.46
CA ILE A 170 1.72 -5.82 -4.01
C ILE A 170 2.45 -6.88 -4.83
N GLY A 171 2.32 -8.13 -4.41
CA GLY A 171 2.96 -9.30 -5.00
C GLY A 171 2.40 -9.67 -6.37
N GLU A 172 3.23 -10.37 -7.14
CA GLU A 172 2.95 -10.76 -8.52
C GLU A 172 1.62 -11.50 -8.66
N ASN A 173 0.93 -11.28 -9.80
CA ASN A 173 -0.31 -11.94 -10.15
C ASN A 173 -1.43 -11.78 -9.11
N THR A 174 -1.45 -10.68 -8.37
CA THR A 174 -2.48 -10.36 -7.37
C THR A 174 -3.52 -9.43 -7.98
N TYR A 175 -4.79 -9.68 -7.66
CA TYR A 175 -5.93 -8.98 -8.23
C TYR A 175 -6.75 -8.29 -7.13
N PHE A 176 -7.04 -7.03 -7.34
CA PHE A 176 -8.00 -6.25 -6.56
C PHE A 176 -9.15 -5.82 -7.46
N ASP A 177 -10.36 -6.11 -7.05
CA ASP A 177 -11.57 -5.58 -7.67
C ASP A 177 -11.80 -4.12 -7.25
N ASN A 178 -12.87 -3.51 -7.71
CA ASN A 178 -13.15 -2.08 -7.56
C ASN A 178 -13.32 -1.63 -6.10
N MET A 179 -13.00 -0.36 -5.85
CA MET A 179 -13.19 0.32 -4.56
C MET A 179 -12.41 -0.31 -3.40
N CYS A 180 -11.28 -0.97 -3.68
CA CYS A 180 -10.41 -1.48 -2.63
C CYS A 180 -9.48 -0.39 -2.09
N HIS A 181 -9.20 -0.45 -0.78
CA HIS A 181 -8.22 0.41 -0.14
C HIS A 181 -7.08 -0.40 0.46
N ILE A 182 -5.86 -0.12 0.03
CA ILE A 182 -4.63 -0.72 0.53
C ILE A 182 -3.82 0.38 1.22
N ALA A 183 -3.80 0.35 2.55
CA ALA A 183 -3.15 1.38 3.34
C ALA A 183 -1.62 1.25 3.35
N HIS A 184 -0.96 2.25 3.92
CA HIS A 184 0.49 2.38 3.94
C HIS A 184 1.22 1.15 4.55
N ASN A 185 2.37 0.81 4.01
CA ASN A 185 3.23 -0.29 4.49
C ASN A 185 2.58 -1.69 4.46
N VAL A 186 1.47 -1.85 3.77
CA VAL A 186 0.88 -3.18 3.55
C VAL A 186 1.78 -3.96 2.60
N CYS A 187 2.03 -5.22 2.94
CA CYS A 187 2.70 -6.17 2.06
C CYS A 187 1.73 -7.28 1.68
N VAL A 188 1.40 -7.40 0.41
CA VAL A 188 0.55 -8.47 -0.12
C VAL A 188 1.39 -9.45 -0.91
N GLY A 189 1.23 -10.73 -0.63
CA GLY A 189 1.89 -11.83 -1.33
C GLY A 189 1.34 -12.05 -2.75
N ARG A 190 1.84 -13.07 -3.42
CA ARG A 190 1.51 -13.40 -4.80
C ARG A 190 0.18 -14.13 -4.92
N ASN A 191 -0.41 -14.09 -6.12
CA ASN A 191 -1.59 -14.87 -6.51
C ASN A 191 -2.80 -14.64 -5.59
N SER A 192 -2.90 -13.50 -4.93
CA SER A 192 -3.98 -13.18 -4.00
C SER A 192 -5.12 -12.44 -4.72
N ILE A 193 -6.35 -12.64 -4.26
CA ILE A 193 -7.55 -12.08 -4.90
C ILE A 193 -8.41 -11.40 -3.83
N PHE A 194 -8.76 -10.14 -4.07
CA PHE A 194 -9.61 -9.34 -3.21
C PHE A 194 -10.79 -8.82 -4.01
N ALA A 195 -11.99 -9.27 -3.64
CA ALA A 195 -13.22 -8.77 -4.25
C ALA A 195 -13.53 -7.33 -3.81
N GLY A 196 -14.52 -6.72 -4.44
CA GLY A 196 -14.80 -5.29 -4.29
C GLY A 196 -15.00 -4.79 -2.87
N MET A 197 -14.62 -3.54 -2.65
CA MET A 197 -14.74 -2.82 -1.37
C MET A 197 -13.92 -3.44 -0.22
N CYS A 198 -12.87 -4.19 -0.50
CA CYS A 198 -11.97 -4.67 0.55
C CYS A 198 -11.08 -3.55 1.07
N GLY A 199 -10.87 -3.55 2.40
CA GLY A 199 -9.96 -2.62 3.08
C GLY A 199 -8.86 -3.37 3.84
N ILE A 200 -7.60 -3.02 3.58
CA ILE A 200 -6.44 -3.57 4.29
C ILE A 200 -5.75 -2.42 5.02
N ALA A 201 -5.85 -2.43 6.34
CA ALA A 201 -5.26 -1.37 7.16
C ALA A 201 -3.73 -1.47 7.26
N GLY A 202 -3.11 -0.35 7.60
CA GLY A 202 -1.66 -0.15 7.51
C GLY A 202 -0.80 -1.19 8.21
N SER A 203 0.37 -1.45 7.64
CA SER A 203 1.39 -2.37 8.15
C SER A 203 0.95 -3.83 8.29
N SER A 204 -0.12 -4.23 7.63
CA SER A 204 -0.55 -5.63 7.59
C SER A 204 0.24 -6.43 6.57
N ILE A 205 0.47 -7.70 6.87
CA ILE A 205 1.20 -8.63 6.01
C ILE A 205 0.22 -9.71 5.56
N ILE A 206 0.03 -9.82 4.26
CA ILE A 206 -0.84 -10.80 3.63
C ILE A 206 0.04 -11.81 2.89
N GLY A 207 -0.19 -13.09 3.14
CA GLY A 207 0.55 -14.18 2.48
C GLY A 207 0.17 -14.39 1.02
N ASP A 208 0.70 -15.46 0.45
CA ASP A 208 0.43 -15.89 -0.92
C ASP A 208 -0.93 -16.62 -1.03
N ASN A 209 -1.58 -16.54 -2.19
CA ASN A 209 -2.82 -17.26 -2.51
C ASN A 209 -4.00 -16.96 -1.56
N VAL A 210 -4.07 -15.76 -1.03
CA VAL A 210 -5.19 -15.33 -0.17
C VAL A 210 -6.40 -14.96 -1.02
N MET A 211 -7.58 -15.41 -0.62
CA MET A 211 -8.85 -15.05 -1.27
C MET A 211 -9.76 -14.34 -0.28
N ALA A 212 -10.08 -13.09 -0.53
CA ALA A 212 -10.99 -12.28 0.27
C ALA A 212 -12.26 -11.95 -0.51
N GLY A 213 -13.41 -12.30 0.06
CA GLY A 213 -14.71 -11.91 -0.46
C GLY A 213 -14.96 -10.41 -0.34
N GLY A 214 -16.00 -9.91 -1.00
CA GLY A 214 -16.31 -8.47 -1.00
C GLY A 214 -16.55 -7.89 0.40
N GLN A 215 -16.17 -6.62 0.57
CA GLN A 215 -16.33 -5.87 1.82
C GLN A 215 -15.59 -6.47 3.03
N VAL A 216 -14.51 -7.19 2.80
CA VAL A 216 -13.63 -7.67 3.86
C VAL A 216 -12.81 -6.51 4.42
N GLY A 217 -12.79 -6.38 5.76
CA GLY A 217 -11.93 -5.46 6.48
C GLY A 217 -10.82 -6.21 7.22
N ILE A 218 -9.56 -5.83 6.98
CA ILE A 218 -8.39 -6.41 7.66
C ILE A 218 -7.76 -5.32 8.54
N SER A 219 -7.68 -5.58 9.85
CA SER A 219 -7.08 -4.67 10.83
C SER A 219 -5.58 -4.47 10.59
N GLY A 220 -5.06 -3.32 11.04
CA GLY A 220 -3.65 -2.99 10.91
C GLY A 220 -2.74 -3.88 11.77
N HIS A 221 -1.47 -3.97 11.34
CA HIS A 221 -0.40 -4.66 12.06
C HIS A 221 -0.64 -6.16 12.33
N ILE A 222 -1.48 -6.81 11.54
CA ILE A 222 -1.72 -8.26 11.64
C ILE A 222 -1.13 -9.01 10.45
N LYS A 223 -0.99 -10.33 10.64
CA LYS A 223 -0.51 -11.24 9.59
C LYS A 223 -1.61 -12.20 9.18
N ILE A 224 -1.87 -12.25 7.89
CA ILE A 224 -2.70 -13.28 7.25
C ILE A 224 -1.76 -14.27 6.57
N GLY A 225 -1.89 -15.53 6.89
CA GLY A 225 -1.06 -16.61 6.34
C GLY A 225 -1.32 -16.88 4.87
N ASN A 226 -0.63 -17.89 4.35
CA ASN A 226 -0.79 -18.34 2.96
C ASN A 226 -2.06 -19.19 2.80
N ASN A 227 -2.64 -19.19 1.60
CA ASN A 227 -3.81 -20.01 1.24
C ASN A 227 -5.03 -19.75 2.14
N VAL A 228 -5.16 -18.54 2.69
CA VAL A 228 -6.30 -18.19 3.56
C VAL A 228 -7.50 -17.79 2.72
N ARG A 229 -8.69 -18.23 3.16
CA ARG A 229 -9.97 -17.81 2.59
C ARG A 229 -10.74 -16.97 3.59
N ILE A 230 -11.15 -15.79 3.20
CA ILE A 230 -11.91 -14.85 4.03
C ILE A 230 -13.27 -14.63 3.40
N ALA A 231 -14.33 -15.03 4.08
CA ALA A 231 -15.70 -14.87 3.57
C ALA A 231 -16.07 -13.39 3.46
N ALA A 232 -16.98 -13.07 2.55
CA ALA A 232 -17.46 -11.70 2.36
C ALA A 232 -17.99 -11.06 3.66
N LYS A 233 -17.83 -9.74 3.79
CA LYS A 233 -18.23 -8.94 4.96
C LYS A 233 -17.57 -9.35 6.29
N SER A 234 -16.47 -10.08 6.23
CA SER A 234 -15.73 -10.43 7.44
C SER A 234 -14.85 -9.28 7.93
N ALA A 235 -14.77 -9.13 9.26
CA ALA A 235 -13.84 -8.22 9.92
C ALA A 235 -12.73 -9.00 10.63
N VAL A 236 -11.51 -8.93 10.13
CA VAL A 236 -10.36 -9.70 10.62
C VAL A 236 -9.54 -8.82 11.56
N PHE A 237 -9.57 -9.11 12.86
CA PHE A 237 -8.89 -8.32 13.90
C PHE A 237 -7.61 -8.97 14.43
N LYS A 238 -7.32 -10.21 14.06
CA LYS A 238 -6.19 -11.00 14.59
C LYS A 238 -5.48 -11.73 13.47
N ASN A 239 -4.25 -12.15 13.76
CA ASN A 239 -3.49 -13.01 12.85
C ASN A 239 -4.30 -14.25 12.47
N VAL A 240 -4.18 -14.65 11.21
CA VAL A 240 -4.78 -15.86 10.66
C VAL A 240 -3.65 -16.76 10.17
N ILE A 241 -3.65 -18.00 10.60
CA ILE A 241 -2.63 -18.99 10.21
C ILE A 241 -2.87 -19.51 8.78
N ASP A 242 -1.84 -20.09 8.20
CA ASP A 242 -1.87 -20.65 6.85
C ASP A 242 -3.03 -21.67 6.68
N ASN A 243 -3.55 -21.77 5.46
CA ASN A 243 -4.57 -22.74 5.06
C ASN A 243 -5.90 -22.64 5.82
N SER A 244 -6.19 -21.49 6.41
CA SER A 244 -7.40 -21.26 7.20
C SER A 244 -8.55 -20.69 6.37
N SER A 245 -9.77 -20.95 6.83
CA SER A 245 -10.96 -20.24 6.36
C SER A 245 -11.61 -19.52 7.53
N VAL A 246 -11.85 -18.21 7.38
CA VAL A 246 -12.45 -17.37 8.42
C VAL A 246 -13.66 -16.62 7.90
N MET A 247 -14.62 -16.35 8.81
CA MET A 247 -15.80 -15.56 8.48
C MET A 247 -16.37 -14.84 9.71
N GLY A 248 -17.17 -13.82 9.45
CA GLY A 248 -17.95 -13.12 10.48
C GLY A 248 -17.32 -11.81 10.93
N ASN A 249 -17.98 -11.16 11.87
CA ASN A 249 -17.55 -9.93 12.53
C ASN A 249 -17.70 -10.10 14.06
N PRO A 250 -16.60 -10.29 14.81
CA PRO A 250 -15.25 -10.52 14.31
C PRO A 250 -15.14 -11.81 13.49
N ALA A 251 -14.18 -11.85 12.55
CA ALA A 251 -13.93 -13.06 11.76
C ALA A 251 -13.30 -14.14 12.65
N ILE A 252 -13.92 -15.29 12.66
CA ILE A 252 -13.46 -16.49 13.37
C ILE A 252 -13.41 -17.66 12.38
N ASP A 253 -12.88 -18.81 12.83
CA ASP A 253 -12.91 -20.02 12.02
C ASP A 253 -14.33 -20.29 11.48
N LYS A 254 -14.42 -20.65 10.21
CA LYS A 254 -15.71 -20.82 9.50
C LYS A 254 -16.61 -21.85 10.13
N LEU A 255 -16.07 -23.02 10.52
CA LEU A 255 -16.87 -24.09 11.14
C LEU A 255 -17.38 -23.66 12.52
N LYS A 256 -16.55 -22.95 13.28
CA LYS A 256 -16.93 -22.40 14.59
C LYS A 256 -18.03 -21.34 14.43
N TYR A 257 -17.92 -20.47 13.43
CA TYR A 257 -18.95 -19.47 13.12
C TYR A 257 -20.29 -20.14 12.81
N LEU A 258 -20.30 -21.10 11.89
CA LEU A 258 -21.51 -21.82 11.49
C LEU A 258 -22.16 -22.57 12.67
N LYS A 259 -21.37 -23.25 13.50
CA LYS A 259 -21.88 -23.90 14.71
C LYS A 259 -22.52 -22.91 15.69
N ASN A 260 -21.91 -21.74 15.87
CA ASN A 260 -22.47 -20.72 16.75
C ASN A 260 -23.75 -20.11 16.16
N TYR A 261 -23.79 -19.89 14.85
CA TYR A 261 -24.93 -19.32 14.14
C TYR A 261 -26.16 -20.28 14.23
N LEU A 262 -25.97 -21.57 13.97
CA LEU A 262 -27.03 -22.56 14.08
C LEU A 262 -27.65 -22.63 15.49
N LYS A 263 -26.83 -22.55 16.55
CA LYS A 263 -27.32 -22.52 17.94
C LYS A 263 -28.25 -21.34 18.26
N ILE A 264 -28.15 -20.23 17.49
CA ILE A 264 -29.01 -19.04 17.67
C ILE A 264 -30.43 -19.33 17.13
N TYR A 265 -30.54 -20.17 16.10
CA TYR A 265 -31.79 -20.45 15.40
C TYR A 265 -32.44 -21.82 15.78
N GLU A 266 -31.76 -22.62 16.59
CA GLU A 266 -32.31 -23.89 17.13
C GLU A 266 -33.15 -23.72 18.42
N LYS A 267 -33.57 -22.45 18.73
CA LYS A 267 -34.43 -22.15 19.88
C LYS A 267 -35.90 -22.02 19.49
#